data_3a364113e8c2d37495d9bd69cc56333e
#
_entry.id   3a364113e8c2d37495d9bd69cc56333e
#
_cell.length_a   1.000
_cell.length_b   1.000
_cell.length_c   1.000
_cell.angle_alpha   90.00
_cell.angle_beta   90.00
_cell.angle_gamma   90.00
#
_symmetry.space_group_name_H-M   'P 1'
#
loop_
_entity.id
_entity.type
_entity.pdbx_description
1 polymer ?
#
loop_
_entity_poly.entity_id
_entity_poly.type
_entity_poly.pdbx_seq_one_letter_code
_entity_poly.pdbx_strand_id
1 'polypeptide(L)'
;KDNGDYYWYQCRSTRCKLSEFTAKDPCVDVAEREFIDNNKTIFYAMNPLLSVAETENIYSDYCTYKKYSDLFHPEVTNWLDSDYKMVYYDKTNPIAWSKMRMYSESALETVLFAWNYTDPKLSVGTNSLIHEINWAKENSFQYVYLGPGYEAGSIYKADINGFEWWTGSEWSTNTVEYIRLCKRDSEIKTIKEISEL
;
A
#
# COMPACT_ATOMS: atom_id res chain seq x y z
N LYS A 1 -20.31 -6.40 -12.57
CA LYS A 1 -21.05 -6.14 -13.79
C LYS A 1 -22.45 -6.65 -13.70
N ASP A 2 -23.35 -6.01 -14.41
CA ASP A 2 -24.79 -6.05 -14.29
C ASP A 2 -25.48 -7.36 -14.68
N ASN A 3 -24.75 -8.42 -14.95
CA ASN A 3 -25.28 -9.72 -15.38
C ASN A 3 -25.05 -10.84 -14.38
N GLY A 4 -24.64 -10.55 -13.15
CA GLY A 4 -24.38 -11.58 -12.14
C GLY A 4 -23.14 -12.44 -12.45
N ASP A 5 -22.25 -11.98 -13.30
CA ASP A 5 -21.01 -12.66 -13.60
C ASP A 5 -20.09 -12.62 -12.38
N TYR A 6 -19.62 -13.77 -11.93
CA TYR A 6 -18.64 -13.87 -10.87
C TYR A 6 -17.25 -13.73 -11.47
N TYR A 7 -16.43 -12.82 -10.86
CA TYR A 7 -15.04 -12.67 -11.22
C TYR A 7 -14.18 -13.39 -10.18
N TRP A 8 -13.30 -14.22 -10.66
CA TRP A 8 -12.24 -14.81 -9.87
C TRP A 8 -10.97 -14.02 -10.12
N TYR A 9 -10.29 -13.61 -9.07
CA TYR A 9 -8.95 -13.08 -9.17
C TYR A 9 -8.08 -13.77 -8.13
N GLN A 10 -6.84 -14.03 -8.50
CA GLN A 10 -5.89 -14.61 -7.59
C GLN A 10 -5.36 -13.48 -6.70
N CYS A 11 -5.59 -13.58 -5.41
CA CYS A 11 -5.08 -12.64 -4.42
C CYS A 11 -4.12 -13.39 -3.51
N ARG A 12 -2.83 -13.08 -3.64
CA ARG A 12 -1.80 -13.57 -2.73
C ARG A 12 -1.65 -12.56 -1.61
N SER A 13 -2.09 -12.90 -0.41
CA SER A 13 -1.98 -12.02 0.74
C SER A 13 -0.51 -11.81 1.10
N THR A 14 -0.17 -10.58 1.47
CA THR A 14 1.16 -10.20 1.94
C THR A 14 1.07 -9.52 3.29
N ARG A 15 2.08 -9.70 4.15
CA ARG A 15 2.16 -9.04 5.45
C ARG A 15 3.62 -8.78 5.85
N CYS A 16 3.79 -7.88 6.80
CA CYS A 16 5.03 -7.65 7.52
C CYS A 16 4.90 -8.18 8.95
N LYS A 17 5.84 -9.00 9.39
CA LYS A 17 5.98 -9.46 10.78
C LYS A 17 6.81 -8.45 11.56
N LEU A 18 6.18 -7.69 12.43
CA LEU A 18 6.76 -6.50 13.05
C LEU A 18 7.93 -6.79 14.02
N SER A 19 8.01 -8.01 14.56
CA SER A 19 9.16 -8.44 15.37
C SER A 19 10.46 -8.54 14.55
N GLU A 20 10.37 -8.72 13.25
CA GLU A 20 11.50 -8.83 12.32
C GLU A 20 11.75 -7.51 11.55
N PHE A 21 10.81 -6.57 11.61
CA PHE A 21 10.95 -5.27 10.98
C PHE A 21 11.94 -4.39 11.75
N THR A 22 12.91 -3.84 11.03
CA THR A 22 13.88 -2.88 11.56
C THR A 22 13.72 -1.54 10.84
N ALA A 23 13.65 -0.46 11.62
CA ALA A 23 13.50 0.90 11.10
C ALA A 23 14.73 1.40 10.29
N LYS A 24 15.80 0.61 10.22
CA LYS A 24 16.99 0.88 9.40
C LYS A 24 16.87 0.28 8.00
N ASP A 25 15.69 0.34 7.41
CA ASP A 25 15.52 -0.04 6.02
C ASP A 25 16.23 0.98 5.13
N PRO A 26 17.07 0.55 4.19
CA PRO A 26 17.71 1.45 3.23
C PRO A 26 16.73 2.39 2.52
N CYS A 27 15.48 1.97 2.35
CA CYS A 27 14.43 2.81 1.78
C CYS A 27 14.12 4.05 2.63
N VAL A 28 14.17 3.94 3.95
CA VAL A 28 13.94 5.09 4.86
C VAL A 28 15.10 6.08 4.75
N ASP A 29 16.33 5.59 4.73
CA ASP A 29 17.52 6.44 4.59
C ASP A 29 17.58 7.15 3.23
N VAL A 30 17.13 6.50 2.16
CA VAL A 30 17.05 7.09 0.81
C VAL A 30 15.96 8.15 0.78
N ALA A 31 14.81 7.86 1.37
CA ALA A 31 13.68 8.79 1.41
C ALA A 31 13.96 10.04 2.23
N GLU A 32 14.56 9.91 3.40
CA GLU A 32 15.00 11.06 4.19
C GLU A 32 16.02 11.90 3.42
N ARG A 33 16.97 11.29 2.73
CA ARG A 33 17.95 12.00 1.90
C ARG A 33 17.30 12.74 0.73
N GLU A 34 16.37 12.11 0.03
CA GLU A 34 15.66 12.76 -1.09
C GLU A 34 14.79 13.92 -0.60
N PHE A 35 14.15 13.82 0.56
CA PHE A 35 13.40 14.90 1.18
C PHE A 35 14.30 16.06 1.62
N ILE A 36 15.49 15.77 2.13
CA ILE A 36 16.47 16.79 2.56
C ILE A 36 17.10 17.50 1.35
N ASP A 37 17.51 16.76 0.33
CA ASP A 37 18.18 17.30 -0.86
C ASP A 37 17.29 18.23 -1.70
N ASN A 38 15.99 18.00 -1.71
CA ASN A 38 15.02 18.84 -2.40
C ASN A 38 14.46 20.00 -1.55
N ASN A 39 14.98 20.19 -0.35
CA ASN A 39 14.47 21.20 0.61
C ASN A 39 12.95 21.07 0.90
N LYS A 40 12.43 19.85 0.70
CA LYS A 40 11.03 19.48 0.97
C LYS A 40 10.97 18.62 2.21
N THR A 41 10.18 19.01 3.17
CA THR A 41 9.88 18.22 4.35
C THR A 41 8.44 17.73 4.24
N ILE A 42 8.28 16.43 4.14
CA ILE A 42 6.96 15.81 4.16
C ILE A 42 6.62 15.42 5.60
N PHE A 43 5.50 15.93 6.07
CA PHE A 43 4.97 15.60 7.39
C PHE A 43 3.80 14.64 7.23
N TYR A 44 3.61 13.77 8.21
CA TYR A 44 2.38 13.01 8.30
C TYR A 44 1.65 13.31 9.60
N ALA A 45 0.31 13.20 9.56
CA ALA A 45 -0.54 13.29 10.73
C ALA A 45 -1.49 12.09 10.79
N MET A 46 -1.70 11.60 12.02
CA MET A 46 -2.66 10.52 12.26
C MET A 46 -4.05 11.10 12.51
N ASN A 47 -5.04 10.50 11.86
CA ASN A 47 -6.45 10.84 12.01
C ASN A 47 -6.80 12.33 11.84
N PRO A 48 -6.17 13.07 10.90
CA PRO A 48 -6.49 14.47 10.68
C PRO A 48 -7.87 14.61 10.04
N LEU A 49 -8.45 15.79 10.20
CA LEU A 49 -9.64 16.16 9.45
C LEU A 49 -9.25 16.54 8.01
N LEU A 50 -9.51 15.64 7.09
CA LEU A 50 -9.42 15.91 5.66
C LEU A 50 -10.82 15.93 5.08
N SER A 51 -11.15 16.95 4.28
CA SER A 51 -12.45 17.01 3.64
C SER A 51 -12.61 15.92 2.57
N VAL A 52 -13.84 15.52 2.31
CA VAL A 52 -14.14 14.56 1.24
C VAL A 52 -13.59 15.05 -0.09
N ALA A 53 -13.74 16.35 -0.38
CA ALA A 53 -13.24 16.93 -1.63
C ALA A 53 -11.71 16.85 -1.78
N GLU A 54 -10.94 17.08 -0.70
CA GLU A 54 -9.48 16.92 -0.73
C GLU A 54 -9.09 15.46 -0.94
N THR A 55 -9.79 14.53 -0.28
CA THR A 55 -9.56 13.10 -0.42
C THR A 55 -9.81 12.64 -1.86
N GLU A 56 -10.93 13.07 -2.45
CA GLU A 56 -11.32 12.75 -3.83
C GLU A 56 -10.37 13.35 -4.86
N ASN A 57 -9.93 14.58 -4.66
CA ASN A 57 -8.98 15.24 -5.56
C ASN A 57 -7.64 14.48 -5.62
N ILE A 58 -7.07 14.13 -4.46
CA ILE A 58 -5.82 13.34 -4.39
C ILE A 58 -6.01 11.99 -5.07
N TYR A 59 -7.15 11.33 -4.86
CA TYR A 59 -7.45 10.04 -5.48
C TYR A 59 -7.63 10.15 -6.99
N SER A 60 -8.28 11.18 -7.48
CA SER A 60 -8.45 11.45 -8.92
C SER A 60 -7.10 11.63 -9.61
N ASP A 61 -6.19 12.40 -9.00
CA ASP A 61 -4.83 12.60 -9.51
C ASP A 61 -4.07 11.27 -9.53
N TYR A 62 -4.19 10.46 -8.47
CA TYR A 62 -3.61 9.12 -8.38
C TYR A 62 -4.08 8.21 -9.51
N CYS A 63 -5.41 8.12 -9.73
CA CYS A 63 -6.00 7.31 -10.79
C CYS A 63 -5.57 7.78 -12.18
N THR A 64 -5.52 9.09 -12.39
CA THR A 64 -5.07 9.69 -13.66
C THR A 64 -3.62 9.31 -13.95
N TYR A 65 -2.73 9.41 -12.97
CA TYR A 65 -1.33 9.03 -13.14
C TYR A 65 -1.16 7.53 -13.39
N LYS A 66 -1.90 6.70 -12.66
CA LYS A 66 -1.87 5.24 -12.80
C LYS A 66 -2.62 4.74 -14.04
N LYS A 67 -3.34 5.60 -14.75
CA LYS A 67 -4.19 5.26 -15.91
C LYS A 67 -5.26 4.22 -15.57
N TYR A 68 -5.83 4.30 -14.39
CA TYR A 68 -6.97 3.47 -14.02
C TYR A 68 -8.23 3.95 -14.74
N SER A 69 -9.00 2.99 -15.28
CA SER A 69 -10.21 3.29 -16.07
C SER A 69 -11.38 3.75 -15.22
N ASP A 70 -11.44 3.33 -13.96
CA ASP A 70 -12.50 3.66 -13.02
C ASP A 70 -12.00 4.70 -12.02
N LEU A 71 -12.46 5.94 -12.21
CA LEU A 71 -12.17 7.04 -11.30
C LEU A 71 -12.97 6.98 -9.99
N PHE A 72 -14.01 6.16 -9.96
CA PHE A 72 -14.85 6.04 -8.78
C PHE A 72 -14.51 4.78 -7.98
N HIS A 73 -13.95 4.98 -6.82
CA HIS A 73 -13.72 3.91 -5.84
C HIS A 73 -14.63 4.16 -4.63
N PRO A 74 -15.58 3.26 -4.32
CA PRO A 74 -16.50 3.43 -3.20
C PRO A 74 -15.83 3.66 -1.85
N GLU A 75 -14.63 3.11 -1.69
CA GLU A 75 -13.83 3.25 -0.47
C GLU A 75 -13.30 4.66 -0.21
N VAL A 76 -13.26 5.53 -1.22
CA VAL A 76 -12.87 6.94 -1.04
C VAL A 76 -13.98 7.71 -0.34
N THR A 77 -15.23 7.46 -0.74
CA THR A 77 -16.41 8.10 -0.12
C THR A 77 -16.61 7.67 1.34
N ASN A 78 -16.08 6.51 1.71
CA ASN A 78 -16.10 6.00 3.08
C ASN A 78 -14.83 6.34 3.85
N TRP A 79 -14.21 7.50 3.57
CA TRP A 79 -13.04 7.98 4.29
C TRP A 79 -13.22 7.96 5.81
N LEU A 80 -14.43 8.21 6.28
CA LEU A 80 -14.75 8.24 7.71
C LEU A 80 -14.80 6.86 8.37
N ASP A 81 -14.98 5.79 7.60
CA ASP A 81 -15.20 4.42 8.11
C ASP A 81 -13.89 3.65 8.37
N SER A 82 -12.72 4.26 8.18
CA SER A 82 -11.45 3.62 8.52
C SER A 82 -11.09 3.86 9.99
N ASP A 83 -10.54 2.83 10.66
CA ASP A 83 -10.12 2.92 12.05
C ASP A 83 -8.98 3.91 12.23
N TYR A 84 -8.05 3.93 11.26
CA TYR A 84 -6.90 4.82 11.26
C TYR A 84 -6.69 5.45 9.88
N LYS A 85 -6.23 6.70 9.90
CA LYS A 85 -5.92 7.47 8.70
C LYS A 85 -4.58 8.15 8.89
N MET A 86 -3.77 8.10 7.85
CA MET A 86 -2.50 8.83 7.81
C MET A 86 -2.53 9.76 6.60
N VAL A 87 -2.26 11.04 6.82
CA VAL A 87 -2.22 12.05 5.76
C VAL A 87 -0.82 12.67 5.70
N TYR A 88 -0.32 12.80 4.51
CA TYR A 88 1.01 13.34 4.23
C TYR A 88 0.89 14.73 3.65
N TYR A 89 1.71 15.65 4.14
CA TYR A 89 1.67 17.07 3.80
C TYR A 89 3.01 17.55 3.25
N ASP A 90 2.98 18.25 2.12
CA ASP A 90 4.05 19.17 1.74
C ASP A 90 3.72 20.54 2.32
N LYS A 91 4.40 20.95 3.37
CA LYS A 91 4.07 22.12 4.21
C LYS A 91 2.66 21.99 4.82
N THR A 92 1.70 22.72 4.26
CA THR A 92 0.29 22.69 4.70
C THR A 92 -0.63 22.00 3.70
N ASN A 93 -0.12 21.60 2.53
CA ASN A 93 -0.91 21.01 1.48
C ASN A 93 -0.94 19.49 1.63
N PRO A 94 -2.11 18.85 1.75
CA PRO A 94 -2.21 17.40 1.72
C PRO A 94 -1.84 16.89 0.32
N ILE A 95 -0.88 15.97 0.26
CA ILE A 95 -0.38 15.40 -1.00
C ILE A 95 -0.67 13.91 -1.13
N ALA A 96 -0.90 13.23 -0.02
CA ALA A 96 -1.22 11.81 0.01
C ALA A 96 -2.00 11.46 1.26
N TRP A 97 -2.70 10.33 1.19
CA TRP A 97 -3.38 9.76 2.34
C TRP A 97 -3.38 8.23 2.27
N SER A 98 -3.47 7.62 3.43
CA SER A 98 -3.63 6.19 3.62
C SER A 98 -4.78 5.88 4.56
N LYS A 99 -5.52 4.83 4.24
CA LYS A 99 -6.55 4.23 5.08
C LYS A 99 -6.06 2.92 5.65
N MET A 100 -6.19 2.77 6.95
CA MET A 100 -5.83 1.55 7.65
C MET A 100 -7.01 1.09 8.52
N ARG A 101 -7.11 -0.21 8.73
CA ARG A 101 -8.11 -0.79 9.65
C ARG A 101 -7.50 -1.87 10.53
N MET A 102 -8.12 -2.09 11.67
CA MET A 102 -7.82 -3.25 12.49
C MET A 102 -8.33 -4.51 11.78
N TYR A 103 -7.41 -5.39 11.43
CA TYR A 103 -7.75 -6.73 10.96
C TYR A 103 -8.07 -7.66 12.13
N SER A 104 -7.35 -7.50 13.24
CA SER A 104 -7.59 -8.14 14.53
C SER A 104 -6.94 -7.30 15.65
N GLU A 105 -7.09 -7.70 16.90
CA GLU A 105 -6.43 -7.04 18.04
C GLU A 105 -4.90 -6.94 17.90
N SER A 106 -4.28 -7.82 17.13
CA SER A 106 -2.83 -7.87 16.93
C SER A 106 -2.37 -7.55 15.52
N ALA A 107 -3.28 -7.23 14.60
CA ALA A 107 -2.95 -7.02 13.20
C ALA A 107 -3.67 -5.82 12.60
N LEU A 108 -2.90 -5.00 11.90
CA LEU A 108 -3.37 -3.88 11.09
C LEU A 108 -3.41 -4.28 9.61
N GLU A 109 -4.29 -3.70 8.84
CA GLU A 109 -4.32 -3.80 7.38
C GLU A 109 -4.20 -2.43 6.74
N THR A 110 -3.29 -2.29 5.77
CA THR A 110 -3.25 -1.12 4.88
C THR A 110 -4.28 -1.34 3.77
N VAL A 111 -5.35 -0.56 3.80
CA VAL A 111 -6.51 -0.79 2.92
C VAL A 111 -6.34 -0.10 1.57
N LEU A 112 -6.00 1.19 1.61
CA LEU A 112 -5.90 2.01 0.41
C LEU A 112 -4.94 3.17 0.67
N PHE A 113 -4.09 3.43 -0.32
CA PHE A 113 -3.19 4.57 -0.36
C PHE A 113 -3.38 5.33 -1.68
N ALA A 114 -3.36 6.65 -1.61
CA ALA A 114 -3.35 7.52 -2.79
C ALA A 114 -2.46 8.74 -2.57
N TRP A 115 -1.86 9.25 -3.66
CA TRP A 115 -1.10 10.49 -3.66
C TRP A 115 -1.15 11.19 -5.03
N ASN A 116 -0.95 12.49 -5.05
CA ASN A 116 -1.19 13.33 -6.22
C ASN A 116 -0.06 13.38 -7.25
N TYR A 117 1.03 12.64 -7.05
CA TYR A 117 2.19 12.56 -7.96
C TYR A 117 2.80 13.91 -8.37
N THR A 118 2.66 14.94 -7.58
CA THR A 118 3.23 16.28 -7.88
C THR A 118 4.74 16.23 -8.05
N ASP A 119 5.42 15.32 -7.35
CA ASP A 119 6.85 15.07 -7.51
C ASP A 119 7.15 13.56 -7.38
N PRO A 120 7.16 12.80 -8.48
CA PRO A 120 7.37 11.35 -8.44
C PRO A 120 8.68 10.88 -7.79
N LYS A 121 9.69 11.76 -7.69
CA LYS A 121 10.97 11.44 -7.03
C LYS A 121 10.86 11.27 -5.52
N LEU A 122 9.80 11.79 -4.92
CA LEU A 122 9.57 11.69 -3.48
C LEU A 122 9.24 10.26 -3.02
N SER A 123 8.96 9.32 -3.93
CA SER A 123 8.66 7.91 -3.60
C SER A 123 7.61 7.75 -2.49
N VAL A 124 6.62 8.65 -2.44
CA VAL A 124 5.66 8.78 -1.31
C VAL A 124 4.98 7.44 -1.00
N GLY A 125 4.67 6.64 -2.03
CA GLY A 125 4.01 5.34 -1.83
C GLY A 125 4.85 4.32 -1.06
N THR A 126 6.16 4.26 -1.30
CA THR A 126 7.05 3.35 -0.55
C THR A 126 7.26 3.87 0.86
N ASN A 127 7.47 5.18 1.00
CA ASN A 127 7.71 5.81 2.29
C ASN A 127 6.48 5.75 3.20
N SER A 128 5.28 5.95 2.65
CA SER A 128 4.05 5.81 3.42
C SER A 128 3.92 4.42 4.04
N LEU A 129 4.23 3.38 3.27
CA LEU A 129 4.16 2.01 3.77
C LEU A 129 5.14 1.77 4.94
N ILE A 130 6.35 2.30 4.85
CA ILE A 130 7.31 2.22 5.95
C ILE A 130 6.82 2.98 7.20
N HIS A 131 6.22 4.16 7.01
CA HIS A 131 5.63 4.92 8.12
C HIS A 131 4.45 4.18 8.77
N GLU A 132 3.58 3.56 7.98
CA GLU A 132 2.47 2.74 8.47
C GLU A 132 2.96 1.56 9.29
N ILE A 133 4.01 0.87 8.82
CA ILE A 133 4.63 -0.26 9.52
C ILE A 133 5.28 0.19 10.83
N ASN A 134 6.02 1.30 10.81
CA ASN A 134 6.63 1.86 12.02
C ASN A 134 5.55 2.23 13.05
N TRP A 135 4.53 2.95 12.61
CA TRP A 135 3.42 3.35 13.48
C TRP A 135 2.72 2.13 14.10
N ALA A 136 2.45 1.09 13.31
CA ALA A 136 1.85 -0.13 13.81
C ALA A 136 2.74 -0.84 14.84
N LYS A 137 4.06 -0.86 14.62
CA LYS A 137 5.03 -1.42 15.56
C LYS A 137 5.05 -0.65 16.88
N GLU A 138 5.05 0.69 16.84
CA GLU A 138 5.00 1.56 18.01
C GLU A 138 3.69 1.40 18.80
N ASN A 139 2.59 1.03 18.11
CA ASN A 139 1.29 0.77 18.71
C ASN A 139 1.05 -0.70 19.08
N SER A 140 2.12 -1.49 19.16
CA SER A 140 2.12 -2.88 19.68
C SER A 140 1.35 -3.89 18.82
N PHE A 141 1.12 -3.61 17.56
CA PHE A 141 0.66 -4.63 16.62
C PHE A 141 1.77 -5.67 16.38
N GLN A 142 1.39 -6.85 15.96
CA GLN A 142 2.33 -7.94 15.62
C GLN A 142 2.53 -8.06 14.11
N TYR A 143 1.51 -7.73 13.33
CA TYR A 143 1.51 -7.83 11.88
C TYR A 143 0.88 -6.60 11.22
N VAL A 144 1.38 -6.25 10.04
CA VAL A 144 0.71 -5.35 9.11
C VAL A 144 0.45 -6.10 7.81
N TYR A 145 -0.81 -6.23 7.42
CA TYR A 145 -1.21 -6.75 6.12
C TYR A 145 -1.04 -5.66 5.07
N LEU A 146 -0.32 -5.98 4.00
CA LEU A 146 0.14 -5.04 2.98
C LEU A 146 -0.70 -5.09 1.70
N GLY A 147 -1.88 -5.70 1.79
CA GLY A 147 -2.72 -5.96 0.64
C GLY A 147 -2.21 -7.10 -0.26
N PRO A 148 -2.79 -7.24 -1.47
CA PRO A 148 -2.47 -8.34 -2.37
C PRO A 148 -1.09 -8.22 -3.02
N GLY A 149 -0.51 -9.35 -3.39
CA GLY A 149 0.77 -9.46 -4.07
C GLY A 149 0.69 -10.41 -5.26
N TYR A 150 0.04 -9.99 -6.35
CA TYR A 150 -0.17 -10.81 -7.55
C TYR A 150 0.32 -10.17 -8.85
N GLU A 151 0.95 -8.99 -8.79
CA GLU A 151 1.39 -8.24 -9.97
C GLU A 151 2.80 -7.67 -9.78
N ALA A 152 3.44 -7.29 -10.88
CA ALA A 152 4.78 -6.70 -10.86
C ALA A 152 4.85 -5.43 -10.01
N GLY A 153 3.77 -4.66 -9.92
CA GLY A 153 3.65 -3.48 -9.06
C GLY A 153 3.72 -3.77 -7.56
N SER A 154 3.61 -5.05 -7.16
CA SER A 154 3.67 -5.48 -5.75
C SER A 154 5.04 -5.99 -5.30
N ILE A 155 6.00 -6.09 -6.23
CA ILE A 155 7.33 -6.67 -5.98
C ILE A 155 8.11 -5.91 -4.90
N TYR A 156 7.99 -4.59 -4.83
CA TYR A 156 8.69 -3.74 -3.86
C TYR A 156 8.42 -4.13 -2.40
N LYS A 157 7.30 -4.81 -2.13
CA LYS A 157 6.96 -5.28 -0.77
C LYS A 157 7.96 -6.33 -0.26
N ALA A 158 8.59 -7.07 -1.19
CA ALA A 158 9.59 -8.08 -0.86
C ALA A 158 10.89 -7.51 -0.27
N ASP A 159 11.12 -6.20 -0.43
CA ASP A 159 12.29 -5.50 0.11
C ASP A 159 12.10 -5.10 1.59
N ILE A 160 10.90 -5.29 2.13
CA ILE A 160 10.58 -4.97 3.53
C ILE A 160 11.09 -6.08 4.45
N ASN A 161 11.87 -5.72 5.45
CA ASN A 161 12.28 -6.66 6.49
C ASN A 161 11.06 -7.22 7.23
N GLY A 162 11.02 -8.53 7.43
CA GLY A 162 9.86 -9.21 8.03
C GLY A 162 8.72 -9.47 7.04
N PHE A 163 8.96 -9.28 5.72
CA PHE A 163 7.98 -9.60 4.70
C PHE A 163 7.66 -11.09 4.66
N GLU A 164 6.36 -11.39 4.60
CA GLU A 164 5.81 -12.72 4.39
C GLU A 164 4.67 -12.68 3.37
N TRP A 165 4.52 -13.76 2.63
CA TRP A 165 3.42 -13.93 1.68
C TRP A 165 2.74 -15.28 1.84
N TRP A 166 1.43 -15.34 1.58
CA TRP A 166 0.64 -16.55 1.72
C TRP A 166 0.77 -17.44 0.48
N THR A 167 1.22 -18.70 0.67
CA THR A 167 1.41 -19.67 -0.43
C THR A 167 0.11 -20.37 -0.86
N GLY A 168 -0.92 -20.27 -0.06
CA GLY A 168 -2.15 -21.06 -0.12
C GLY A 168 -2.28 -22.04 1.07
N SER A 169 -1.16 -22.38 1.71
CA SER A 169 -1.11 -23.30 2.85
C SER A 169 -0.34 -22.74 4.06
N GLU A 170 0.65 -21.90 3.83
CA GLU A 170 1.52 -21.35 4.88
C GLU A 170 2.05 -19.96 4.52
N TRP A 171 2.58 -19.25 5.51
CA TRP A 171 3.31 -17.99 5.31
C TRP A 171 4.77 -18.29 4.96
N SER A 172 5.25 -17.72 3.86
CA SER A 172 6.60 -17.94 3.32
C SER A 172 7.39 -16.63 3.32
N THR A 173 8.67 -16.73 3.62
CA THR A 173 9.67 -15.66 3.51
C THR A 173 10.49 -15.76 2.21
N ASN A 174 10.17 -16.70 1.32
CA ASN A 174 10.88 -16.87 0.05
C ASN A 174 10.53 -15.76 -0.94
N THR A 175 11.24 -14.65 -0.86
CA THR A 175 11.03 -13.47 -1.72
C THR A 175 11.37 -13.74 -3.19
N VAL A 176 12.31 -14.63 -3.48
CA VAL A 176 12.67 -15.00 -4.87
C VAL A 176 11.48 -15.64 -5.58
N GLU A 177 10.82 -16.57 -4.91
CA GLU A 177 9.64 -17.23 -5.46
C GLU A 177 8.44 -16.27 -5.55
N TYR A 178 8.24 -15.41 -4.54
CA TYR A 178 7.23 -14.36 -4.58
C TYR A 178 7.39 -13.45 -5.80
N ILE A 179 8.61 -12.95 -6.05
CA ILE A 179 8.91 -12.07 -7.19
C ILE A 179 8.67 -12.79 -8.52
N ARG A 180 9.09 -14.06 -8.62
CA ARG A 180 8.85 -14.90 -9.80
C ARG A 180 7.35 -15.02 -10.11
N LEU A 181 6.55 -15.30 -9.07
CA LEU A 181 5.11 -15.43 -9.20
C LEU A 181 4.44 -14.10 -9.57
N CYS A 182 4.83 -12.99 -8.97
CA CYS A 182 4.30 -11.67 -9.33
C CYS A 182 4.58 -11.30 -10.80
N LYS A 183 5.78 -11.61 -11.30
CA LYS A 183 6.11 -11.40 -12.72
C LYS A 183 5.24 -12.26 -13.63
N ARG A 184 5.14 -13.54 -13.33
CA ARG A 184 4.28 -14.48 -14.08
C ARG A 184 2.83 -13.99 -14.12
N ASP A 185 2.27 -13.67 -12.94
CA ASP A 185 0.86 -13.31 -12.81
C ASP A 185 0.52 -11.99 -13.51
N SER A 186 1.49 -11.10 -13.68
CA SER A 186 1.34 -9.86 -14.46
C SER A 186 1.12 -10.10 -15.96
N GLU A 187 1.53 -11.26 -16.47
CA GLU A 187 1.38 -11.65 -17.87
C GLU A 187 0.04 -12.31 -18.14
N ILE A 188 -0.63 -12.85 -17.10
CA ILE A 188 -1.90 -13.55 -17.19
C ILE A 188 -3.04 -12.55 -17.36
N LYS A 189 -3.83 -12.72 -18.42
CA LYS A 189 -4.96 -11.83 -18.74
C LYS A 189 -6.32 -12.53 -18.71
N THR A 190 -6.33 -13.84 -18.70
CA THR A 190 -7.56 -14.64 -18.78
C THR A 190 -7.56 -15.80 -17.78
N ILE A 191 -8.76 -16.22 -17.37
CA ILE A 191 -8.94 -17.40 -16.48
C ILE A 191 -8.40 -18.68 -17.13
N LYS A 192 -8.49 -18.77 -18.46
CA LYS A 192 -7.98 -19.94 -19.20
C LYS A 192 -6.46 -20.10 -19.03
N GLU A 193 -5.72 -19.01 -19.09
CA GLU A 193 -4.26 -19.01 -18.87
C GLU A 193 -3.89 -19.45 -17.44
N ILE A 194 -4.75 -19.19 -16.44
CA ILE A 194 -4.54 -19.67 -15.07
C ILE A 194 -4.71 -21.19 -14.99
N SER A 195 -5.65 -21.75 -15.74
CA SER A 195 -5.93 -23.21 -15.69
C SER A 195 -4.89 -24.05 -16.44
N GLU A 196 -4.02 -23.43 -17.22
CA GLU A 196 -2.93 -24.05 -17.96
C GLU A 196 -1.58 -24.02 -17.21
N LEU A 197 -1.55 -23.46 -15.99
CA LEU A 197 -0.37 -23.39 -15.11
C LEU A 197 -0.27 -24.59 -14.18
#